data_343e6b86f19925b663371fe29c87cf18
#
_entry.id   343e6b86f19925b663371fe29c87cf18
#
_cell.length_a   1.000
_cell.length_b   1.000
_cell.length_c   1.000
_cell.angle_alpha   90.00
_cell.angle_beta   90.00
_cell.angle_gamma   90.00
#
_symmetry.space_group_name_H-M   'P 1'
#
loop_
_entity.id
_entity.type
_entity.pdbx_description
1 polymer ?
#
loop_
_entity_poly.entity_id
_entity_poly.type
_entity_poly.pdbx_seq_one_letter_code
_entity_poly.pdbx_strand_id
1 'polypeptide(L)'
;MKEKATILVVDDEPEILRAVRSGLAAQGYDVQSATQGDEALRLATSAVPDLVILDVMLPGGMDGLEVCRRLREWSHVPILILSALGQERQKVAALDLGADDYLTKPFGMDELTARVRAALRRSRAASVSTPEMATFATGDLVVDYGRRLVTKNRQEVRLTPLEYDILRFLTQNADRVVTHRQLLANVWGAEYTEDTQLLRVHVGHLRQKIETVPSRPRLIVTEPGVGYKFRTADEPGD
;
A
#
# COMPACT_ATOMS: atom_id res chain seq x y z
N MET A 1 -18.68 -20.96 -5.76
CA MET A 1 -17.25 -21.09 -6.10
C MET A 1 -16.60 -19.76 -5.74
N LYS A 2 -15.51 -19.76 -4.95
CA LYS A 2 -14.77 -18.53 -4.65
C LYS A 2 -14.10 -18.07 -5.95
N GLU A 3 -14.43 -16.89 -6.44
CA GLU A 3 -13.79 -16.30 -7.62
C GLU A 3 -12.28 -16.24 -7.40
N LYS A 4 -11.49 -16.69 -8.39
CA LYS A 4 -10.03 -16.63 -8.33
C LYS A 4 -9.62 -15.17 -8.42
N ALA A 5 -8.68 -14.74 -7.57
CA ALA A 5 -8.15 -13.39 -7.69
C ALA A 5 -7.34 -13.25 -8.98
N THR A 6 -7.56 -12.14 -9.69
CA THR A 6 -6.90 -11.79 -10.93
C THR A 6 -5.69 -10.89 -10.65
N ILE A 7 -4.52 -11.29 -11.13
CA ILE A 7 -3.26 -10.55 -10.97
C ILE A 7 -2.75 -10.11 -12.33
N LEU A 8 -2.52 -8.82 -12.50
CA LEU A 8 -1.85 -8.26 -13.68
C LEU A 8 -0.35 -8.17 -13.40
N VAL A 9 0.46 -8.81 -14.24
CA VAL A 9 1.93 -8.78 -14.18
C VAL A 9 2.45 -7.99 -15.36
N VAL A 10 3.24 -6.95 -15.08
CA VAL A 10 3.80 -6.05 -16.10
C VAL A 10 5.31 -6.07 -16.00
N ASP A 11 5.96 -6.63 -17.01
CA ASP A 11 7.43 -6.75 -17.09
C ASP A 11 7.80 -7.00 -18.56
N ASP A 12 8.87 -6.40 -19.06
CA ASP A 12 9.30 -6.59 -20.45
C ASP A 12 10.16 -7.83 -20.64
N GLU A 13 10.63 -8.46 -19.56
CA GLU A 13 11.42 -9.68 -19.58
C GLU A 13 10.53 -10.93 -19.69
N PRO A 14 10.51 -11.66 -20.84
CA PRO A 14 9.62 -12.81 -21.01
C PRO A 14 9.90 -13.95 -20.03
N GLU A 15 11.11 -14.04 -19.52
CA GLU A 15 11.50 -15.06 -18.53
C GLU A 15 10.86 -14.79 -17.18
N ILE A 16 10.85 -13.53 -16.74
CA ILE A 16 10.19 -13.11 -15.50
C ILE A 16 8.68 -13.33 -15.62
N LEU A 17 8.05 -12.87 -16.72
CA LEU A 17 6.63 -13.10 -16.96
C LEU A 17 6.26 -14.58 -16.92
N ARG A 18 7.05 -15.46 -17.54
CA ARG A 18 6.80 -16.91 -17.53
C ARG A 18 6.92 -17.49 -16.12
N ALA A 19 7.98 -17.14 -15.38
CA ALA A 19 8.23 -17.63 -14.03
C ALA A 19 7.13 -17.18 -13.06
N VAL A 20 6.80 -15.88 -13.05
CA VAL A 20 5.79 -15.30 -12.19
C VAL A 20 4.40 -15.86 -12.52
N ARG A 21 4.03 -15.94 -13.81
CA ARG A 21 2.76 -16.51 -14.23
C ARG A 21 2.62 -17.97 -13.81
N SER A 22 3.64 -18.78 -14.04
CA SER A 22 3.62 -20.20 -13.66
C SER A 22 3.49 -20.37 -12.14
N GLY A 23 4.30 -19.63 -11.37
CA GLY A 23 4.30 -19.71 -9.91
C GLY A 23 2.97 -19.25 -9.28
N LEU A 24 2.40 -18.14 -9.76
CA LEU A 24 1.13 -17.63 -9.24
C LEU A 24 -0.06 -18.48 -9.71
N ALA A 25 -0.06 -18.99 -10.94
CA ALA A 25 -1.09 -19.91 -11.41
C ALA A 25 -1.13 -21.20 -10.61
N ALA A 26 0.03 -21.74 -10.21
CA ALA A 26 0.14 -22.91 -9.33
C ALA A 26 -0.48 -22.64 -7.93
N GLN A 27 -0.53 -21.39 -7.48
CA GLN A 27 -1.18 -20.96 -6.24
C GLN A 27 -2.69 -20.68 -6.41
N GLY A 28 -3.22 -20.89 -7.63
CA GLY A 28 -4.64 -20.76 -7.92
C GLY A 28 -5.10 -19.36 -8.32
N TYR A 29 -4.18 -18.43 -8.63
CA TYR A 29 -4.50 -17.11 -9.16
C TYR A 29 -4.75 -17.15 -10.67
N ASP A 30 -5.58 -16.23 -11.15
CA ASP A 30 -5.67 -15.91 -12.58
C ASP A 30 -4.64 -14.83 -12.93
N VAL A 31 -3.81 -15.05 -13.95
CA VAL A 31 -2.68 -14.17 -14.23
C VAL A 31 -2.77 -13.63 -15.65
N GLN A 32 -2.91 -12.33 -15.77
CA GLN A 32 -2.76 -11.59 -17.02
C GLN A 32 -1.38 -10.94 -17.06
N SER A 33 -0.85 -10.73 -18.26
CA SER A 33 0.48 -10.16 -18.45
C SER A 33 0.49 -9.07 -19.51
N ALA A 34 1.30 -8.04 -19.29
CA ALA A 34 1.61 -6.99 -20.24
C ALA A 34 3.13 -6.78 -20.30
N THR A 35 3.62 -6.32 -21.45
CA THR A 35 5.04 -6.04 -21.69
C THR A 35 5.34 -4.54 -21.81
N GLN A 36 4.31 -3.70 -21.79
CA GLN A 36 4.41 -2.25 -21.97
C GLN A 36 3.39 -1.52 -21.08
N GLY A 37 3.69 -0.28 -20.73
CA GLY A 37 2.83 0.53 -19.84
C GLY A 37 1.44 0.81 -20.39
N ASP A 38 1.30 1.12 -21.69
CA ASP A 38 -0.01 1.36 -22.31
C ASP A 38 -0.88 0.11 -22.33
N GLU A 39 -0.29 -1.07 -22.55
CA GLU A 39 -0.99 -2.34 -22.47
C GLU A 39 -1.45 -2.63 -21.05
N ALA A 40 -0.60 -2.36 -20.05
CA ALA A 40 -0.93 -2.52 -18.64
C ALA A 40 -2.15 -1.69 -18.23
N LEU A 41 -2.21 -0.41 -18.62
CA LEU A 41 -3.35 0.46 -18.33
C LEU A 41 -4.65 -0.01 -19.00
N ARG A 42 -4.57 -0.49 -20.24
CA ARG A 42 -5.74 -1.07 -20.94
C ARG A 42 -6.26 -2.32 -20.24
N LEU A 43 -5.37 -3.24 -19.87
CA LEU A 43 -5.74 -4.44 -19.13
C LEU A 43 -6.28 -4.12 -17.74
N ALA A 44 -5.68 -3.19 -17.02
CA ALA A 44 -6.15 -2.76 -15.71
C ALA A 44 -7.59 -2.20 -15.77
N THR A 45 -7.94 -1.50 -16.85
CA THR A 45 -9.30 -0.97 -17.06
C THR A 45 -10.31 -2.07 -17.44
N SER A 46 -9.92 -3.01 -18.31
CA SER A 46 -10.85 -4.02 -18.86
C SER A 46 -11.05 -5.22 -17.95
N ALA A 47 -10.01 -5.65 -17.24
CA ALA A 47 -10.02 -6.85 -16.41
C ALA A 47 -10.20 -6.57 -14.92
N VAL A 48 -10.06 -5.32 -14.48
CA VAL A 48 -10.16 -4.88 -13.08
C VAL A 48 -9.41 -5.84 -12.14
N PRO A 49 -8.07 -5.91 -12.21
CA PRO A 49 -7.29 -6.86 -11.42
C PRO A 49 -7.40 -6.59 -9.92
N ASP A 50 -7.25 -7.64 -9.11
CA ASP A 50 -7.18 -7.55 -7.64
C ASP A 50 -5.81 -7.10 -7.13
N LEU A 51 -4.76 -7.22 -7.96
CA LEU A 51 -3.38 -6.81 -7.69
C LEU A 51 -2.64 -6.54 -9.01
N VAL A 52 -1.77 -5.55 -9.01
CA VAL A 52 -0.81 -5.27 -10.09
C VAL A 52 0.61 -5.52 -9.59
N ILE A 53 1.38 -6.33 -10.30
CA ILE A 53 2.83 -6.48 -10.14
C ILE A 53 3.47 -5.73 -11.31
N LEU A 54 4.34 -4.76 -11.03
CA LEU A 54 4.76 -3.77 -12.00
C LEU A 54 6.27 -3.55 -11.96
N ASP A 55 6.96 -3.83 -13.06
CA ASP A 55 8.36 -3.42 -13.21
C ASP A 55 8.44 -1.90 -13.36
N VAL A 56 9.46 -1.32 -12.74
CA VAL A 56 9.78 0.10 -12.91
C VAL A 56 10.31 0.38 -14.31
N MET A 57 11.13 -0.51 -14.85
CA MET A 57 11.82 -0.32 -16.13
C MET A 57 11.03 -0.98 -17.25
N LEU A 58 10.16 -0.21 -17.91
CA LEU A 58 9.39 -0.68 -19.08
C LEU A 58 9.83 0.07 -20.34
N PRO A 59 9.84 -0.61 -21.50
CA PRO A 59 10.12 0.03 -22.78
C PRO A 59 8.91 0.82 -23.30
N GLY A 60 9.13 1.66 -24.32
CA GLY A 60 8.03 2.24 -25.10
C GLY A 60 7.52 3.59 -24.62
N GLY A 61 8.31 4.34 -23.86
CA GLY A 61 7.99 5.74 -23.52
C GLY A 61 7.12 5.95 -22.28
N MET A 62 6.53 4.89 -21.71
CA MET A 62 5.83 4.91 -20.43
C MET A 62 6.49 3.89 -19.50
N ASP A 63 7.24 4.35 -18.50
CA ASP A 63 7.85 3.51 -17.48
C ASP A 63 6.83 3.08 -16.40
N GLY A 64 7.24 2.18 -15.51
CA GLY A 64 6.38 1.68 -14.46
C GLY A 64 5.97 2.74 -13.44
N LEU A 65 6.78 3.78 -13.23
CA LEU A 65 6.42 4.89 -12.33
C LEU A 65 5.25 5.70 -12.90
N GLU A 66 5.27 5.96 -14.20
CA GLU A 66 4.17 6.66 -14.89
C GLU A 66 2.90 5.78 -14.92
N VAL A 67 3.04 4.47 -15.12
CA VAL A 67 1.90 3.52 -15.02
C VAL A 67 1.30 3.56 -13.60
N CYS A 68 2.13 3.52 -12.56
CA CYS A 68 1.69 3.62 -11.16
C CYS A 68 0.92 4.92 -10.91
N ARG A 69 1.48 6.06 -11.34
CA ARG A 69 0.85 7.38 -11.20
C ARG A 69 -0.52 7.42 -11.86
N ARG A 70 -0.64 6.98 -13.11
CA ARG A 70 -1.91 6.95 -13.87
C ARG A 70 -2.93 6.00 -13.26
N LEU A 71 -2.52 4.83 -12.80
CA LEU A 71 -3.42 3.92 -12.09
C LEU A 71 -4.02 4.58 -10.85
N ARG A 72 -3.24 5.34 -10.09
CA ARG A 72 -3.72 6.03 -8.88
C ARG A 72 -4.70 7.17 -9.13
N GLU A 73 -4.82 7.67 -10.35
CA GLU A 73 -5.82 8.68 -10.71
C GLU A 73 -7.26 8.14 -10.60
N TRP A 74 -7.45 6.82 -10.81
CA TRP A 74 -8.77 6.21 -10.88
C TRP A 74 -8.91 4.85 -10.15
N SER A 75 -7.83 4.26 -9.68
CA SER A 75 -7.85 2.92 -9.08
C SER A 75 -7.11 2.87 -7.74
N HIS A 76 -7.68 2.09 -6.82
CA HIS A 76 -7.08 1.74 -5.54
C HIS A 76 -6.54 0.30 -5.51
N VAL A 77 -6.38 -0.33 -6.67
CA VAL A 77 -5.79 -1.67 -6.76
C VAL A 77 -4.42 -1.70 -6.09
N PRO A 78 -4.10 -2.69 -5.25
CA PRO A 78 -2.76 -2.84 -4.69
C PRO A 78 -1.71 -2.94 -5.79
N ILE A 79 -0.59 -2.20 -5.64
CA ILE A 79 0.53 -2.21 -6.60
C ILE A 79 1.79 -2.66 -5.87
N LEU A 80 2.36 -3.78 -6.33
CA LEU A 80 3.66 -4.30 -5.93
C LEU A 80 4.68 -3.98 -7.03
N ILE A 81 5.68 -3.18 -6.70
CA ILE A 81 6.73 -2.79 -7.65
C ILE A 81 7.83 -3.85 -7.69
N LEU A 82 8.30 -4.19 -8.89
CA LEU A 82 9.55 -4.91 -9.09
C LEU A 82 10.65 -3.89 -9.40
N SER A 83 11.78 -3.97 -8.71
CA SER A 83 12.90 -3.03 -8.90
C SER A 83 14.23 -3.75 -8.92
N ALA A 84 15.22 -3.27 -9.70
CA ALA A 84 16.56 -3.82 -9.66
C ALA A 84 17.30 -3.50 -8.36
N LEU A 85 18.29 -4.32 -8.01
CA LEU A 85 19.16 -4.09 -6.86
C LEU A 85 19.89 -2.74 -7.00
N GLY A 86 19.98 -1.99 -5.91
CA GLY A 86 20.68 -0.68 -5.89
C GLY A 86 19.85 0.52 -6.32
N GLN A 87 18.58 0.35 -6.69
CA GLN A 87 17.69 1.43 -7.15
C GLN A 87 16.81 2.00 -6.02
N GLU A 88 17.40 2.34 -4.88
CA GLU A 88 16.65 2.85 -3.71
C GLU A 88 15.82 4.11 -4.04
N ARG A 89 16.35 5.01 -4.90
CA ARG A 89 15.61 6.22 -5.31
C ARG A 89 14.33 5.88 -6.08
N GLN A 90 14.36 4.84 -6.92
CA GLN A 90 13.17 4.41 -7.69
C GLN A 90 12.14 3.74 -6.80
N LYS A 91 12.56 2.97 -5.79
CA LYS A 91 11.66 2.39 -4.78
C LYS A 91 10.92 3.49 -4.03
N VAL A 92 11.66 4.50 -3.53
CA VAL A 92 11.06 5.64 -2.85
C VAL A 92 10.11 6.39 -3.79
N ALA A 93 10.53 6.69 -5.02
CA ALA A 93 9.68 7.36 -6.00
C ALA A 93 8.39 6.57 -6.30
N ALA A 94 8.47 5.24 -6.43
CA ALA A 94 7.29 4.40 -6.64
C ALA A 94 6.32 4.46 -5.45
N LEU A 95 6.84 4.39 -4.23
CA LEU A 95 6.03 4.53 -3.00
C LEU A 95 5.42 5.94 -2.91
N ASP A 96 6.17 6.99 -3.26
CA ASP A 96 5.69 8.38 -3.32
C ASP A 96 4.54 8.56 -4.31
N LEU A 97 4.53 7.79 -5.39
CA LEU A 97 3.45 7.75 -6.37
C LEU A 97 2.28 6.85 -5.96
N GLY A 98 2.36 6.20 -4.79
CA GLY A 98 1.28 5.43 -4.20
C GLY A 98 1.37 3.92 -4.42
N ALA A 99 2.52 3.38 -4.77
CA ALA A 99 2.74 1.93 -4.70
C ALA A 99 2.62 1.45 -3.25
N ASP A 100 2.12 0.23 -3.05
CA ASP A 100 1.86 -0.31 -1.71
C ASP A 100 3.08 -1.06 -1.15
N ASP A 101 3.92 -1.61 -2.03
CA ASP A 101 5.05 -2.43 -1.65
C ASP A 101 6.06 -2.52 -2.80
N TYR A 102 7.26 -3.01 -2.52
CA TYR A 102 8.27 -3.29 -3.53
C TYR A 102 8.96 -4.64 -3.29
N LEU A 103 9.50 -5.23 -4.36
CA LEU A 103 10.30 -6.43 -4.34
C LEU A 103 11.53 -6.24 -5.23
N THR A 104 12.71 -6.58 -4.72
CA THR A 104 13.98 -6.35 -5.42
C THR A 104 14.35 -7.57 -6.27
N LYS A 105 14.66 -7.35 -7.55
CA LYS A 105 15.23 -8.37 -8.46
C LYS A 105 16.71 -8.60 -8.13
N PRO A 106 17.22 -9.88 -8.07
CA PRO A 106 16.45 -11.11 -8.22
C PRO A 106 15.67 -11.47 -6.95
N PHE A 107 14.49 -12.06 -7.11
CA PHE A 107 13.62 -12.46 -5.99
C PHE A 107 13.25 -13.94 -6.04
N GLY A 108 12.90 -14.50 -4.90
CA GLY A 108 12.33 -15.85 -4.79
C GLY A 108 10.83 -15.87 -5.01
N MET A 109 10.30 -16.96 -5.61
CA MET A 109 8.86 -17.13 -5.80
C MET A 109 8.09 -17.19 -4.48
N ASP A 110 8.70 -17.71 -3.42
CA ASP A 110 8.08 -17.77 -2.09
C ASP A 110 7.88 -16.36 -1.51
N GLU A 111 8.88 -15.48 -1.66
CA GLU A 111 8.80 -14.09 -1.24
C GLU A 111 7.73 -13.34 -2.04
N LEU A 112 7.75 -13.45 -3.37
CA LEU A 112 6.72 -12.85 -4.23
C LEU A 112 5.32 -13.30 -3.81
N THR A 113 5.14 -14.62 -3.62
CA THR A 113 3.85 -15.19 -3.23
C THR A 113 3.39 -14.71 -1.86
N ALA A 114 4.31 -14.57 -0.89
CA ALA A 114 3.99 -14.03 0.43
C ALA A 114 3.49 -12.58 0.33
N ARG A 115 4.18 -11.73 -0.45
CA ARG A 115 3.79 -10.32 -0.69
C ARG A 115 2.43 -10.21 -1.42
N VAL A 116 2.20 -11.03 -2.43
CA VAL A 116 0.90 -11.13 -3.13
C VAL A 116 -0.23 -11.50 -2.15
N ARG A 117 -0.04 -12.53 -1.32
CA ARG A 117 -1.05 -12.91 -0.31
C ARG A 117 -1.33 -11.78 0.68
N ALA A 118 -0.29 -11.10 1.14
CA ALA A 118 -0.42 -9.97 2.06
C ALA A 118 -1.24 -8.82 1.43
N ALA A 119 -0.94 -8.43 0.20
CA ALA A 119 -1.64 -7.38 -0.53
C ALA A 119 -3.13 -7.74 -0.76
N LEU A 120 -3.42 -8.96 -1.23
CA LEU A 120 -4.80 -9.42 -1.45
C LEU A 120 -5.60 -9.58 -0.15
N ARG A 121 -4.96 -9.98 0.95
CA ARG A 121 -5.61 -10.04 2.28
C ARG A 121 -6.06 -8.66 2.72
N ARG A 122 -5.22 -7.63 2.56
CA ARG A 122 -5.56 -6.23 2.89
C ARG A 122 -6.76 -5.75 2.08
N SER A 123 -6.74 -5.95 0.78
CA SER A 123 -7.84 -5.56 -0.12
C SER A 123 -9.18 -6.19 0.30
N ARG A 124 -9.18 -7.45 0.71
CA ARG A 124 -10.39 -8.16 1.17
C ARG A 124 -10.83 -7.78 2.58
N ALA A 125 -9.89 -7.57 3.51
CA ALA A 125 -10.20 -7.11 4.87
C ALA A 125 -10.86 -5.72 4.86
N ALA A 126 -10.60 -4.93 3.83
CA ALA A 126 -11.26 -3.67 3.57
C ALA A 126 -12.79 -3.78 3.41
N SER A 127 -13.30 -4.95 3.03
CA SER A 127 -14.72 -5.20 2.77
C SER A 127 -15.51 -5.70 4.00
N VAL A 128 -14.84 -5.98 5.11
CA VAL A 128 -15.48 -6.54 6.31
C VAL A 128 -15.28 -5.60 7.49
N SER A 129 -16.16 -4.64 7.65
CA SER A 129 -16.20 -3.76 8.82
C SER A 129 -17.02 -4.41 9.94
N THR A 130 -16.43 -4.61 11.11
CA THR A 130 -17.17 -4.94 12.34
C THR A 130 -17.87 -3.68 12.87
N PRO A 131 -19.12 -3.75 13.36
CA PRO A 131 -19.97 -2.60 13.70
C PRO A 131 -19.59 -1.79 14.94
N GLU A 132 -18.54 -2.13 15.69
CA GLU A 132 -18.35 -1.62 17.05
C GLU A 132 -17.71 -0.23 17.21
N MET A 133 -17.10 0.34 16.16
CA MET A 133 -16.73 1.77 16.14
C MET A 133 -16.99 2.33 14.75
N ALA A 134 -18.12 2.96 14.53
CA ALA A 134 -18.46 3.49 13.21
C ALA A 134 -17.54 4.64 12.78
N THR A 135 -17.10 5.48 13.73
CA THR A 135 -16.29 6.67 13.46
C THR A 135 -15.30 6.96 14.58
N PHE A 136 -14.13 7.51 14.22
CA PHE A 136 -13.18 8.13 15.14
C PHE A 136 -13.06 9.60 14.78
N ALA A 137 -13.07 10.48 15.79
CA ALA A 137 -12.95 11.91 15.57
C ALA A 137 -11.97 12.52 16.59
N THR A 138 -11.10 13.41 16.12
CA THR A 138 -10.19 14.19 16.94
C THR A 138 -9.87 15.53 16.26
N GLY A 139 -10.14 16.65 16.92
CA GLY A 139 -10.03 17.96 16.33
C GLY A 139 -10.85 18.08 15.03
N ASP A 140 -10.16 18.36 13.93
CA ASP A 140 -10.74 18.51 12.59
C ASP A 140 -10.68 17.23 11.74
N LEU A 141 -10.07 16.16 12.26
CA LEU A 141 -9.93 14.87 11.57
C LEU A 141 -11.06 13.93 12.00
N VAL A 142 -11.73 13.34 11.00
CA VAL A 142 -12.75 12.29 11.21
C VAL A 142 -12.43 11.10 10.32
N VAL A 143 -12.46 9.90 10.89
CA VAL A 143 -12.26 8.62 10.19
C VAL A 143 -13.53 7.81 10.32
N ASP A 144 -14.27 7.64 9.23
CA ASP A 144 -15.43 6.75 9.14
C ASP A 144 -14.94 5.36 8.72
N TYR A 145 -14.90 4.43 9.66
CA TYR A 145 -14.39 3.08 9.39
C TYR A 145 -15.33 2.27 8.49
N GLY A 146 -16.65 2.51 8.62
CA GLY A 146 -17.65 1.78 7.83
C GLY A 146 -17.60 2.17 6.36
N ARG A 147 -17.36 3.44 6.05
CA ARG A 147 -17.29 3.98 4.69
C ARG A 147 -15.85 4.03 4.14
N ARG A 148 -14.85 3.74 4.98
CA ARG A 148 -13.42 3.97 4.68
C ARG A 148 -13.14 5.41 4.22
N LEU A 149 -13.85 6.36 4.80
CA LEU A 149 -13.77 7.77 4.47
C LEU A 149 -12.99 8.53 5.55
N VAL A 150 -12.04 9.33 5.12
CA VAL A 150 -11.30 10.23 5.99
C VAL A 150 -11.58 11.66 5.58
N THR A 151 -11.95 12.50 6.54
CA THR A 151 -12.14 13.94 6.31
C THR A 151 -11.31 14.76 7.28
N LYS A 152 -10.78 15.88 6.79
CA LYS A 152 -10.11 16.90 7.60
C LYS A 152 -10.69 18.27 7.24
N ASN A 153 -11.04 19.09 8.23
CA ASN A 153 -11.75 20.36 8.00
C ASN A 153 -13.02 20.18 7.15
N ARG A 154 -13.74 19.04 7.29
CA ARG A 154 -14.91 18.66 6.49
C ARG A 154 -14.63 18.44 5.00
N GLN A 155 -13.38 18.36 4.60
CA GLN A 155 -12.96 18.00 3.24
C GLN A 155 -12.43 16.57 3.21
N GLU A 156 -12.75 15.84 2.16
CA GLU A 156 -12.27 14.47 1.98
C GLU A 156 -10.76 14.45 1.77
N VAL A 157 -10.07 13.58 2.53
CA VAL A 157 -8.65 13.31 2.38
C VAL A 157 -8.49 11.98 1.62
N ARG A 158 -7.98 12.04 0.40
CA ARG A 158 -7.75 10.84 -0.41
C ARG A 158 -6.51 10.11 0.08
N LEU A 159 -6.73 8.95 0.68
CA LEU A 159 -5.68 8.03 1.11
C LEU A 159 -5.59 6.84 0.15
N THR A 160 -4.38 6.33 -0.04
CA THR A 160 -4.22 5.01 -0.63
C THR A 160 -4.76 3.94 0.33
N PRO A 161 -5.09 2.73 -0.13
CA PRO A 161 -5.55 1.65 0.76
C PRO A 161 -4.62 1.42 1.95
N LEU A 162 -3.31 1.47 1.70
CA LEU A 162 -2.29 1.23 2.71
C LEU A 162 -2.19 2.37 3.73
N GLU A 163 -2.22 3.62 3.28
CA GLU A 163 -2.25 4.79 4.17
C GLU A 163 -3.49 4.76 5.07
N TYR A 164 -4.63 4.36 4.51
CA TYR A 164 -5.85 4.19 5.28
C TYR A 164 -5.70 3.08 6.34
N ASP A 165 -5.13 1.94 5.99
CA ASP A 165 -4.96 0.83 6.93
C ASP A 165 -3.98 1.18 8.06
N ILE A 166 -2.91 1.94 7.77
CA ILE A 166 -2.01 2.50 8.78
C ILE A 166 -2.78 3.46 9.71
N LEU A 167 -3.52 4.42 9.14
CA LEU A 167 -4.29 5.39 9.92
C LEU A 167 -5.33 4.68 10.79
N ARG A 168 -6.08 3.75 10.22
CA ARG A 168 -7.06 2.95 10.94
C ARG A 168 -6.44 2.23 12.13
N PHE A 169 -5.31 1.55 11.94
CA PHE A 169 -4.66 0.81 13.01
C PHE A 169 -4.14 1.74 14.11
N LEU A 170 -3.58 2.88 13.73
CA LEU A 170 -3.11 3.89 14.68
C LEU A 170 -4.25 4.53 15.48
N THR A 171 -5.37 4.89 14.82
CA THR A 171 -6.52 5.52 15.49
C THR A 171 -7.29 4.53 16.36
N GLN A 172 -7.35 3.24 16.01
CA GLN A 172 -7.88 2.18 16.88
C GLN A 172 -7.02 1.94 18.13
N ASN A 173 -5.75 2.37 18.10
CA ASN A 173 -4.83 2.33 19.22
C ASN A 173 -4.41 3.74 19.67
N ALA A 174 -5.33 4.73 19.53
CA ALA A 174 -5.05 6.12 19.87
C ALA A 174 -4.50 6.23 21.30
N ASP A 175 -3.57 7.17 21.49
CA ASP A 175 -2.87 7.50 22.72
C ASP A 175 -1.99 6.37 23.30
N ARG A 176 -1.81 5.29 22.54
CA ARG A 176 -0.87 4.21 22.85
C ARG A 176 0.28 4.18 21.83
N VAL A 177 1.46 3.81 22.31
CA VAL A 177 2.59 3.57 21.42
C VAL A 177 2.39 2.25 20.69
N VAL A 178 2.37 2.30 19.37
CA VAL A 178 2.32 1.14 18.49
C VAL A 178 3.72 0.92 17.92
N THR A 179 4.30 -0.26 18.17
CA THR A 179 5.67 -0.56 17.72
C THR A 179 5.73 -0.72 16.20
N HIS A 180 6.91 -0.49 15.60
CA HIS A 180 7.15 -0.75 14.17
C HIS A 180 6.69 -2.16 13.80
N ARG A 181 7.06 -3.16 14.60
CA ARG A 181 6.70 -4.56 14.40
C ARG A 181 5.19 -4.79 14.40
N GLN A 182 4.47 -4.16 15.35
CA GLN A 182 3.00 -4.27 15.40
C GLN A 182 2.33 -3.66 14.17
N LEU A 183 2.78 -2.47 13.72
CA LEU A 183 2.29 -1.83 12.51
C LEU A 183 2.55 -2.71 11.29
N LEU A 184 3.79 -3.13 11.10
CA LEU A 184 4.18 -3.97 9.97
C LEU A 184 3.38 -5.28 9.96
N ALA A 185 3.31 -5.99 11.08
CA ALA A 185 2.58 -7.26 11.18
C ALA A 185 1.09 -7.11 10.90
N ASN A 186 0.43 -6.05 11.38
CA ASN A 186 -1.01 -5.85 11.19
C ASN A 186 -1.36 -5.30 9.82
N VAL A 187 -0.53 -4.41 9.27
CA VAL A 187 -0.81 -3.75 7.99
C VAL A 187 -0.27 -4.58 6.83
N TRP A 188 0.97 -5.06 6.87
CA TRP A 188 1.58 -5.84 5.78
C TRP A 188 1.51 -7.35 6.00
N GLY A 189 1.70 -7.81 7.22
CA GLY A 189 1.76 -9.22 7.59
C GLY A 189 3.01 -9.56 8.40
N ALA A 190 3.01 -10.72 9.03
CA ALA A 190 4.09 -11.13 9.94
C ALA A 190 5.47 -11.23 9.26
N GLU A 191 5.49 -11.44 7.96
CA GLU A 191 6.68 -11.52 7.12
C GLU A 191 7.43 -10.17 6.94
N TYR A 192 6.78 -9.04 7.27
CA TYR A 192 7.33 -7.69 7.08
C TYR A 192 7.91 -7.05 8.33
N THR A 193 8.03 -7.77 9.42
CA THR A 193 8.34 -7.20 10.75
C THR A 193 9.65 -6.41 10.85
N GLU A 194 10.54 -6.51 9.86
CA GLU A 194 11.84 -5.84 9.83
C GLU A 194 11.92 -4.69 8.80
N ASP A 195 10.93 -4.55 7.91
CA ASP A 195 10.96 -3.54 6.83
C ASP A 195 10.49 -2.15 7.32
N THR A 196 11.24 -1.58 8.26
CA THR A 196 10.90 -0.28 8.85
C THR A 196 11.02 0.88 7.87
N GLN A 197 11.80 0.72 6.78
CA GLN A 197 11.94 1.75 5.75
C GLN A 197 10.63 1.93 4.97
N LEU A 198 9.99 0.83 4.57
CA LEU A 198 8.68 0.84 3.93
C LEU A 198 7.65 1.58 4.79
N LEU A 199 7.58 1.24 6.08
CA LEU A 199 6.66 1.89 7.02
C LEU A 199 6.93 3.40 7.15
N ARG A 200 8.21 3.83 7.22
CA ARG A 200 8.57 5.25 7.36
C ARG A 200 8.09 6.09 6.17
N VAL A 201 8.23 5.56 4.95
CA VAL A 201 7.78 6.25 3.74
C VAL A 201 6.27 6.47 3.80
N HIS A 202 5.49 5.43 4.04
CA HIS A 202 4.02 5.55 4.10
C HIS A 202 3.52 6.42 5.26
N VAL A 203 4.17 6.38 6.42
CA VAL A 203 3.85 7.32 7.52
C VAL A 203 4.20 8.76 7.11
N GLY A 204 5.28 8.97 6.37
CA GLY A 204 5.64 10.27 5.79
C GLY A 204 4.52 10.82 4.89
N HIS A 205 4.02 10.01 3.94
CA HIS A 205 2.92 10.39 3.04
C HIS A 205 1.62 10.66 3.80
N LEU A 206 1.29 9.80 4.77
CA LEU A 206 0.11 9.99 5.60
C LEU A 206 0.18 11.32 6.35
N ARG A 207 1.33 11.67 6.93
CA ARG A 207 1.55 12.97 7.57
C ARG A 207 1.36 14.14 6.61
N GLN A 208 1.84 14.05 5.38
CA GLN A 208 1.63 15.10 4.37
C GLN A 208 0.15 15.38 4.12
N LYS A 209 -0.71 14.37 4.28
CA LYS A 209 -2.15 14.46 4.00
C LYS A 209 -2.98 14.90 5.22
N ILE A 210 -2.59 14.49 6.43
CA ILE A 210 -3.42 14.73 7.63
C ILE A 210 -2.82 15.71 8.64
N GLU A 211 -1.51 15.98 8.62
CA GLU A 211 -0.90 16.94 9.52
C GLU A 211 -1.02 18.38 8.98
N THR A 212 -1.06 19.36 9.87
CA THR A 212 -0.99 20.77 9.48
C THR A 212 0.44 21.17 9.10
N VAL A 213 1.43 20.62 9.81
CA VAL A 213 2.86 20.80 9.53
C VAL A 213 3.52 19.43 9.57
N PRO A 214 3.70 18.74 8.40
CA PRO A 214 4.22 17.37 8.35
C PRO A 214 5.60 17.17 9.00
N SER A 215 6.45 18.19 8.99
CA SER A 215 7.78 18.17 9.63
C SER A 215 7.73 18.33 11.15
N ARG A 216 6.59 18.76 11.71
CA ARG A 216 6.31 18.85 13.16
C ARG A 216 4.97 18.19 13.47
N PRO A 217 4.88 16.87 13.31
CA PRO A 217 3.62 16.15 13.40
C PRO A 217 3.06 16.22 14.84
N ARG A 218 1.74 16.43 14.93
CA ARG A 218 0.99 16.46 16.19
C ARG A 218 0.10 15.24 16.36
N LEU A 219 -0.46 14.71 15.25
CA LEU A 219 -1.34 13.56 15.27
C LEU A 219 -0.52 12.25 15.29
N ILE A 220 0.41 12.07 14.35
CA ILE A 220 1.23 10.86 14.30
C ILE A 220 2.64 11.20 14.78
N VAL A 221 2.90 10.99 16.06
CA VAL A 221 4.19 11.28 16.70
C VAL A 221 5.11 10.06 16.59
N THR A 222 6.40 10.30 16.36
CA THR A 222 7.42 9.24 16.35
C THR A 222 7.91 9.01 17.77
N GLU A 223 7.91 7.74 18.20
CA GLU A 223 8.61 7.30 19.42
C GLU A 223 9.94 6.66 18.98
N PRO A 224 11.08 7.38 19.18
CA PRO A 224 12.37 6.97 18.61
C PRO A 224 12.75 5.55 19.00
N GLY A 225 13.13 4.74 18.02
CA GLY A 225 13.53 3.35 18.22
C GLY A 225 12.39 2.37 18.51
N VAL A 226 11.16 2.85 18.76
CA VAL A 226 10.01 2.03 19.16
C VAL A 226 8.96 1.95 18.08
N GLY A 227 8.40 3.09 17.63
CA GLY A 227 7.28 3.10 16.70
C GLY A 227 6.61 4.46 16.57
N TYR A 228 5.29 4.44 16.53
CA TYR A 228 4.46 5.64 16.38
C TYR A 228 3.33 5.67 17.39
N LYS A 229 2.92 6.87 17.79
CA LYS A 229 1.75 7.12 18.63
C LYS A 229 0.82 8.06 17.87
N PHE A 230 -0.46 7.71 17.77
CA PHE A 230 -1.48 8.65 17.32
C PHE A 230 -1.98 9.40 18.56
N ARG A 231 -1.82 10.73 18.59
CA ARG A 231 -2.30 11.58 19.69
C ARG A 231 -3.68 12.12 19.35
N THR A 232 -4.59 12.06 20.32
CA THR A 232 -5.85 12.78 20.23
C THR A 232 -5.67 14.25 20.59
N ALA A 233 -6.56 15.12 20.09
CA ALA A 233 -6.48 16.57 20.34
C ALA A 233 -6.71 16.96 21.81
N ASP A 234 -7.20 16.02 22.63
CA ASP A 234 -7.51 16.24 24.05
C ASP A 234 -6.34 15.93 25.00
N GLU A 235 -5.22 15.37 24.52
CA GLU A 235 -4.01 15.26 25.34
C GLU A 235 -3.29 16.61 25.40
N PRO A 236 -3.14 17.22 26.62
CA PRO A 236 -2.31 18.42 26.77
C PRO A 236 -0.88 18.08 26.34
N GLY A 237 -0.39 18.81 25.35
CA GLY A 237 1.00 18.70 24.95
C GLY A 237 1.91 19.16 26.09
N ASP A 238 2.91 18.33 26.45
CA ASP A 238 4.08 18.74 27.22
C ASP A 238 4.90 19.78 26.48
#